data_5017065cdc988c5bfdad4e892157cc00
#
_entry.id   5017065cdc988c5bfdad4e892157cc00
#
_cell.length_a   1.000
_cell.length_b   1.000
_cell.length_c   1.000
_cell.angle_alpha   90.00
_cell.angle_beta   90.00
_cell.angle_gamma   90.00
#
_symmetry.space_group_name_H-M   'P 1'
#
loop_
_entity.id
_entity.type
_entity.pdbx_description
1 polymer ?
#
loop_
_entity_poly.entity_id
_entity_poly.type
_entity_poly.pdbx_seq_one_letter_code
_entity_poly.pdbx_strand_id
1 'polypeptide(L)'
;MAEPPANISARLMARVLLVEDEPNIASIIVFKLEREGHQVRAESSATTVAAASQAFQPELVLLDSSLPDGDPFALLSLLAARGPVVMMTEFRDAATPARARAAGAVATVEKPFKPTQLARLVAQLVPAATAGRP
;
A
#
# COMPACT_ATOMS: atom_id res chain seq x y z
N MET A 1 9.62 -31.57 9.43
CA MET A 1 9.30 -31.13 9.15
C MET A 1 9.04 -30.05 8.68
N ALA A 2 8.87 -29.93 8.02
CA ALA A 2 8.78 -28.76 7.45
C ALA A 2 8.52 -27.74 8.36
N GLU A 3 8.76 -26.65 8.04
CA GLU A 3 8.41 -25.55 8.82
C GLU A 3 7.26 -24.87 8.18
N PRO A 4 6.05 -25.42 8.22
CA PRO A 4 4.91 -24.78 7.61
C PRO A 4 4.73 -23.33 8.04
N PRO A 5 4.93 -22.98 9.33
CA PRO A 5 4.78 -21.57 9.71
C PRO A 5 5.76 -20.67 8.98
N ALA A 6 7.02 -21.05 8.87
CA ALA A 6 8.00 -20.23 8.21
C ALA A 6 7.71 -20.10 6.72
N ASN A 7 7.31 -21.21 6.09
CA ASN A 7 6.98 -21.19 4.67
C ASN A 7 5.75 -20.34 4.39
N ILE A 8 4.75 -20.39 5.25
CA ILE A 8 3.57 -19.60 5.11
C ILE A 8 3.91 -18.12 5.24
N SER A 9 4.75 -17.76 6.21
CA SER A 9 5.17 -16.38 6.39
C SER A 9 5.90 -15.88 5.15
N ALA A 10 6.79 -16.68 4.58
CA ALA A 10 7.53 -16.28 3.39
C ALA A 10 6.60 -16.02 2.21
N ARG A 11 5.55 -16.86 2.07
CA ARG A 11 4.61 -16.68 0.97
C ARG A 11 3.74 -15.44 1.12
N LEU A 12 3.56 -14.95 2.36
CA LEU A 12 2.78 -13.74 2.62
C LEU A 12 3.64 -12.48 2.58
N MET A 13 4.96 -12.63 2.44
CA MET A 13 5.86 -11.51 2.36
C MET A 13 5.75 -10.87 0.98
N ALA A 14 5.73 -9.54 0.96
CA ALA A 14 5.57 -8.81 -0.29
C ALA A 14 6.40 -7.54 -0.29
N ARG A 15 6.63 -7.01 -1.48
CA ARG A 15 7.21 -5.69 -1.66
C ARG A 15 6.06 -4.68 -1.66
N VAL A 16 6.07 -3.80 -0.67
CA VAL A 16 5.02 -2.79 -0.48
C VAL A 16 5.61 -1.41 -0.69
N LEU A 17 5.02 -0.66 -1.61
CA LEU A 17 5.39 0.74 -1.81
C LEU A 17 4.43 1.60 -1.01
N LEU A 18 4.97 2.40 -0.12
CA LEU A 18 4.19 3.32 0.71
C LEU A 18 4.42 4.74 0.23
N VAL A 19 3.34 5.44 -0.11
CA VAL A 19 3.40 6.84 -0.54
C VAL A 19 2.67 7.67 0.51
N GLU A 20 3.45 8.35 1.35
CA GLU A 20 2.94 9.09 2.50
C GLU A 20 3.90 10.22 2.82
N ASP A 21 3.39 11.46 2.85
CA ASP A 21 4.24 12.63 3.09
C ASP A 21 4.46 12.95 4.55
N GLU A 22 3.64 12.40 5.45
CA GLU A 22 3.77 12.65 6.89
C GLU A 22 4.78 11.67 7.48
N PRO A 23 5.97 12.13 7.90
CA PRO A 23 7.04 11.20 8.27
C PRO A 23 6.72 10.32 9.48
N ASN A 24 5.95 10.83 10.45
CA ASN A 24 5.61 10.02 11.61
C ASN A 24 4.67 8.88 11.23
N ILE A 25 3.70 9.15 10.37
CA ILE A 25 2.79 8.12 9.88
C ILE A 25 3.56 7.10 9.05
N ALA A 26 4.41 7.59 8.14
CA ALA A 26 5.21 6.70 7.30
C ALA A 26 6.09 5.78 8.14
N SER A 27 6.76 6.31 9.16
CA SER A 27 7.64 5.51 10.01
C SER A 27 6.88 4.40 10.73
N ILE A 28 5.70 4.72 11.24
CA ILE A 28 4.88 3.74 11.96
C ILE A 28 4.45 2.61 11.01
N ILE A 29 4.04 2.95 9.81
CA ILE A 29 3.61 1.96 8.83
C ILE A 29 4.79 1.07 8.40
N VAL A 30 5.92 1.68 8.07
CA VAL A 30 7.12 0.94 7.68
C VAL A 30 7.52 -0.03 8.77
N PHE A 31 7.60 0.45 10.01
CA PHE A 31 8.00 -0.38 11.13
C PHE A 31 7.07 -1.59 11.29
N LYS A 32 5.76 -1.33 11.24
CA LYS A 32 4.78 -2.41 11.43
C LYS A 32 4.86 -3.45 10.30
N LEU A 33 4.91 -3.00 9.06
CA LEU A 33 4.90 -3.93 7.93
C LEU A 33 6.21 -4.71 7.84
N GLU A 34 7.33 -4.08 8.17
CA GLU A 34 8.60 -4.81 8.18
C GLU A 34 8.65 -5.86 9.28
N ARG A 35 8.00 -5.58 10.41
CA ARG A 35 7.89 -6.59 11.46
C ARG A 35 7.04 -7.79 11.02
N GLU A 36 6.11 -7.57 10.09
CA GLU A 36 5.30 -8.65 9.53
C GLU A 36 6.03 -9.40 8.42
N GLY A 37 7.25 -8.99 8.09
CA GLY A 37 8.07 -9.67 7.10
C GLY A 37 8.06 -9.05 5.72
N HIS A 38 7.34 -7.95 5.52
CA HIS A 38 7.30 -7.30 4.21
C HIS A 38 8.53 -6.45 3.97
N GLN A 39 8.86 -6.26 2.70
CA GLN A 39 9.88 -5.33 2.27
C GLN A 39 9.17 -4.04 1.88
N VAL A 40 9.51 -2.92 2.51
CA VAL A 40 8.77 -1.67 2.33
C VAL A 40 9.70 -0.59 1.78
N ARG A 41 9.24 0.09 0.74
CA ARG A 41 9.87 1.30 0.25
C ARG A 41 8.91 2.46 0.46
N ALA A 42 9.39 3.54 1.09
CA ALA A 42 8.56 4.71 1.36
C ALA A 42 8.98 5.87 0.47
N GLU A 43 7.98 6.54 -0.11
CA GLU A 43 8.16 7.76 -0.89
C GLU A 43 7.29 8.84 -0.28
N SER A 44 7.83 10.05 -0.16
CA SER A 44 7.09 11.15 0.47
C SER A 44 6.53 12.14 -0.55
N SER A 45 6.73 11.91 -1.83
CA SER A 45 6.39 12.86 -2.88
C SER A 45 5.75 12.14 -4.05
N ALA A 46 4.68 12.73 -4.61
CA ALA A 46 4.02 12.18 -5.78
C ALA A 46 4.95 12.16 -6.99
N THR A 47 5.88 13.10 -7.08
CA THR A 47 6.72 13.23 -8.26
C THR A 47 7.74 12.11 -8.41
N THR A 48 8.07 11.41 -7.32
CA THR A 48 9.07 10.32 -7.38
C THR A 48 8.45 8.93 -7.48
N VAL A 49 7.12 8.83 -7.39
CA VAL A 49 6.45 7.54 -7.26
C VAL A 49 6.58 6.68 -8.50
N ALA A 50 6.47 7.28 -9.69
CA ALA A 50 6.54 6.51 -10.93
C ALA A 50 7.90 5.80 -11.06
N ALA A 51 8.99 6.53 -10.83
CA ALA A 51 10.33 5.95 -10.89
C ALA A 51 10.53 4.91 -9.79
N ALA A 52 10.05 5.21 -8.57
CA ALA A 52 10.16 4.28 -7.46
C ALA A 52 9.39 2.99 -7.73
N SER A 53 8.22 3.10 -8.30
CA SER A 53 7.41 1.94 -8.66
C SER A 53 8.11 1.06 -9.69
N GLN A 54 8.71 1.69 -10.70
CA GLN A 54 9.46 0.94 -11.71
C GLN A 54 10.67 0.23 -11.11
N ALA A 55 11.42 0.92 -10.25
CA ALA A 55 12.63 0.35 -9.68
C ALA A 55 12.32 -0.74 -8.65
N PHE A 56 11.31 -0.55 -7.84
CA PHE A 56 11.00 -1.44 -6.72
C PHE A 56 10.11 -2.61 -7.15
N GLN A 57 9.30 -2.43 -8.17
CA GLN A 57 8.34 -3.45 -8.63
C GLN A 57 7.44 -3.90 -7.48
N PRO A 58 6.67 -2.98 -6.89
CA PRO A 58 5.85 -3.35 -5.73
C PRO A 58 4.73 -4.30 -6.11
N GLU A 59 4.37 -5.14 -5.15
CA GLU A 59 3.24 -6.05 -5.27
C GLU A 59 1.97 -5.45 -4.69
N LEU A 60 2.11 -4.40 -3.93
CA LEU A 60 1.00 -3.65 -3.34
C LEU A 60 1.46 -2.21 -3.10
N VAL A 61 0.58 -1.27 -3.35
CA VAL A 61 0.86 0.15 -3.08
C VAL A 61 -0.14 0.67 -2.07
N LEU A 62 0.37 1.38 -1.06
CA LEU A 62 -0.43 2.14 -0.11
C LEU A 62 -0.25 3.61 -0.46
N LEU A 63 -1.33 4.26 -0.87
CA LEU A 63 -1.26 5.60 -1.45
C LEU A 63 -2.09 6.58 -0.62
N ASP A 64 -1.44 7.61 -0.10
CA ASP A 64 -2.10 8.69 0.61
C ASP A 64 -2.93 9.54 -0.36
N SER A 65 -4.16 9.85 0.02
CA SER A 65 -5.06 10.64 -0.81
C SER A 65 -4.77 12.14 -0.77
N SER A 66 -3.89 12.59 0.12
CA SER A 66 -3.69 14.03 0.35
C SER A 66 -2.25 14.47 0.16
N LEU A 67 -1.57 13.92 -0.86
CA LEU A 67 -0.21 14.37 -1.16
C LEU A 67 -0.23 15.82 -1.65
N PRO A 68 0.71 16.64 -1.18
CA PRO A 68 0.70 18.07 -1.51
C PRO A 68 1.16 18.39 -2.93
N ASP A 69 1.85 17.47 -3.59
CA ASP A 69 2.57 17.77 -4.84
C ASP A 69 2.06 17.02 -6.06
N GLY A 70 0.80 16.60 -6.06
CA GLY A 70 0.29 15.91 -7.23
C GLY A 70 -1.19 15.58 -7.11
N ASP A 71 -1.72 15.01 -8.19
CA ASP A 71 -3.10 14.56 -8.23
C ASP A 71 -3.14 13.10 -7.80
N PRO A 72 -3.64 12.80 -6.59
CA PRO A 72 -3.62 11.43 -6.09
C PRO A 72 -4.47 10.47 -6.93
N PHE A 73 -5.52 10.95 -7.59
CA PHE A 73 -6.37 10.07 -8.39
C PHE A 73 -5.73 9.74 -9.74
N ALA A 74 -5.02 10.69 -10.34
CA ALA A 74 -4.25 10.40 -11.54
C ALA A 74 -3.15 9.38 -11.23
N LEU A 75 -2.48 9.56 -10.10
CA LEU A 75 -1.45 8.65 -9.65
C LEU A 75 -2.04 7.27 -9.34
N LEU A 76 -3.18 7.24 -8.68
CA LEU A 76 -3.89 6.00 -8.38
C LEU A 76 -4.19 5.22 -9.66
N SER A 77 -4.74 5.87 -10.66
CA SER A 77 -5.08 5.20 -11.92
C SER A 77 -3.85 4.62 -12.60
N LEU A 78 -2.75 5.36 -12.58
CA LEU A 78 -1.49 4.89 -13.14
C LEU A 78 -0.99 3.64 -12.43
N LEU A 79 -0.99 3.67 -11.10
CA LEU A 79 -0.48 2.55 -10.30
C LEU A 79 -1.42 1.35 -10.34
N ALA A 80 -2.73 1.59 -10.36
CA ALA A 80 -3.72 0.51 -10.36
C ALA A 80 -3.64 -0.32 -11.64
N ALA A 81 -3.16 0.26 -12.73
CA ALA A 81 -2.95 -0.49 -13.97
C ALA A 81 -1.85 -1.54 -13.83
N ARG A 82 -1.01 -1.42 -12.82
CA ARG A 82 0.12 -2.34 -12.60
C ARG A 82 -0.11 -3.34 -11.48
N GLY A 83 -1.03 -3.05 -10.56
CA GLY A 83 -1.28 -3.96 -9.44
C GLY A 83 -2.17 -3.32 -8.41
N PRO A 84 -2.43 -4.01 -7.30
CA PRO A 84 -3.37 -3.53 -6.30
C PRO A 84 -2.87 -2.28 -5.57
N VAL A 85 -3.78 -1.33 -5.41
CA VAL A 85 -3.53 -0.07 -4.71
C VAL A 85 -4.59 0.10 -3.64
N VAL A 86 -4.16 0.39 -2.42
CA VAL A 86 -5.03 0.79 -1.32
C VAL A 86 -4.86 2.29 -1.15
N MET A 87 -5.96 3.04 -1.14
CA MET A 87 -5.88 4.47 -0.88
C MET A 87 -6.19 4.76 0.59
N MET A 88 -5.33 5.52 1.22
CA MET A 88 -5.50 5.96 2.61
C MET A 88 -6.19 7.32 2.56
N THR A 89 -7.40 7.40 3.10
CA THR A 89 -8.24 8.59 2.99
C THR A 89 -8.25 9.38 4.29
N GLU A 90 -8.62 10.66 4.19
CA GLU A 90 -8.66 11.54 5.36
C GLU A 90 -9.89 11.28 6.20
N PHE A 91 -9.81 11.66 7.46
CA PHE A 91 -10.90 11.49 8.41
C PHE A 91 -12.16 12.20 7.91
N ARG A 92 -13.27 11.47 7.88
CA ARG A 92 -14.59 11.99 7.49
C ARG A 92 -14.67 12.52 6.05
N ASP A 93 -13.78 12.09 5.20
CA ASP A 93 -13.88 12.39 3.79
C ASP A 93 -14.82 11.37 3.15
N ALA A 94 -16.09 11.76 3.01
CA ALA A 94 -17.12 10.84 2.53
C ALA A 94 -17.06 10.59 1.03
N ALA A 95 -16.48 11.52 0.27
CA ALA A 95 -16.49 11.44 -1.20
C ALA A 95 -15.32 10.62 -1.75
N THR A 96 -14.16 10.70 -1.12
CA THR A 96 -12.93 10.09 -1.64
C THR A 96 -12.99 8.58 -1.75
N PRO A 97 -13.56 7.82 -0.78
CA PRO A 97 -13.56 6.36 -0.91
C PRO A 97 -14.24 5.85 -2.18
N ALA A 98 -15.40 6.38 -2.53
CA ALA A 98 -16.10 5.97 -3.74
C ALA A 98 -15.32 6.36 -4.99
N ARG A 99 -14.76 7.57 -4.98
CA ARG A 99 -13.96 8.06 -6.10
C ARG A 99 -12.69 7.22 -6.27
N ALA A 100 -12.06 6.82 -5.16
CA ALA A 100 -10.87 5.99 -5.20
C ALA A 100 -11.18 4.63 -5.83
N ARG A 101 -12.29 4.01 -5.43
CA ARG A 101 -12.67 2.72 -6.01
C ARG A 101 -12.97 2.85 -7.48
N ALA A 102 -13.66 3.92 -7.89
CA ALA A 102 -13.94 4.16 -9.29
C ALA A 102 -12.66 4.35 -10.09
N ALA A 103 -11.61 4.88 -9.48
CA ALA A 103 -10.32 5.07 -10.14
C ALA A 103 -9.42 3.85 -10.07
N GLY A 104 -9.85 2.77 -9.43
CA GLY A 104 -9.14 1.50 -9.47
C GLY A 104 -8.58 1.00 -8.15
N ALA A 105 -8.80 1.69 -7.04
CA ALA A 105 -8.33 1.20 -5.74
C ALA A 105 -9.05 -0.09 -5.37
N VAL A 106 -8.30 -1.06 -4.87
CA VAL A 106 -8.91 -2.33 -4.42
C VAL A 106 -9.54 -2.20 -3.04
N ALA A 107 -9.11 -1.20 -2.27
CA ALA A 107 -9.64 -0.92 -0.94
C ALA A 107 -9.27 0.49 -0.54
N THR A 108 -9.97 1.00 0.46
CA THR A 108 -9.62 2.27 1.09
C THR A 108 -9.53 2.06 2.59
N VAL A 109 -8.71 2.87 3.25
CA VAL A 109 -8.61 2.86 4.71
C VAL A 109 -8.59 4.30 5.19
N GLU A 110 -9.39 4.60 6.19
CA GLU A 110 -9.55 5.97 6.68
C GLU A 110 -8.57 6.26 7.81
N LYS A 111 -7.94 7.42 7.76
CA LYS A 111 -7.09 7.90 8.85
C LYS A 111 -7.96 8.50 9.96
N PRO A 112 -7.60 8.36 11.21
CA PRO A 112 -6.48 7.59 11.74
C PRO A 112 -6.84 6.11 11.81
N PHE A 113 -5.91 5.25 11.38
CA PHE A 113 -6.10 3.80 11.49
C PHE A 113 -5.06 3.25 12.46
N LYS A 114 -5.36 2.06 13.00
CA LYS A 114 -4.38 1.36 13.81
C LYS A 114 -3.40 0.63 12.90
N PRO A 115 -2.11 0.61 13.24
CA PRO A 115 -1.14 -0.12 12.42
C PRO A 115 -1.50 -1.58 12.22
N THR A 116 -2.09 -2.24 13.23
CA THR A 116 -2.55 -3.63 13.09
C THR A 116 -3.68 -3.77 12.10
N GLN A 117 -4.56 -2.78 12.01
CA GLN A 117 -5.65 -2.79 11.03
C GLN A 117 -5.09 -2.75 9.62
N LEU A 118 -4.12 -1.87 9.38
CA LEU A 118 -3.49 -1.78 8.07
C LEU A 118 -2.72 -3.05 7.74
N ALA A 119 -1.99 -3.60 8.72
CA ALA A 119 -1.23 -4.83 8.51
C ALA A 119 -2.14 -6.01 8.14
N ARG A 120 -3.32 -6.09 8.76
CA ARG A 120 -4.30 -7.12 8.42
C ARG A 120 -4.81 -6.97 7.00
N LEU A 121 -5.08 -5.73 6.59
CA LEU A 121 -5.53 -5.47 5.22
C LEU A 121 -4.45 -5.87 4.22
N VAL A 122 -3.20 -5.50 4.49
CA VAL A 122 -2.08 -5.89 3.63
C VAL A 122 -1.98 -7.41 3.54
N ALA A 123 -2.08 -8.10 4.67
CA ALA A 123 -2.00 -9.55 4.68
C ALA A 123 -3.12 -10.19 3.86
N GLN A 124 -4.31 -9.60 3.86
CA GLN A 124 -5.41 -10.09 3.05
C GLN A 124 -5.17 -9.90 1.56
N LEU A 125 -4.51 -8.82 1.18
CA LEU A 125 -4.32 -8.48 -0.23
C LEU A 125 -3.08 -9.10 -0.84
N VAL A 126 -2.04 -9.35 -0.02
CA VAL A 126 -0.77 -9.88 -0.51
C VAL A 126 -0.92 -11.27 -1.15
N PRO A 127 -1.62 -12.23 -0.53
CA PRO A 127 -1.81 -13.52 -1.20
C PRO A 127 -2.48 -13.38 -2.56
N ALA A 128 -3.47 -12.49 -2.68
CA ALA A 128 -4.12 -12.25 -3.95
C ALA A 128 -3.17 -11.58 -4.94
N ALA A 129 -2.35 -10.63 -4.49
CA ALA A 129 -1.38 -9.93 -5.33
C ALA A 129 -0.32 -10.89 -5.85
N THR A 130 0.13 -11.84 -5.03
CA THR A 130 1.17 -12.79 -5.43
C THR A 130 0.61 -14.04 -6.08
N ALA A 131 -0.66 -14.36 -5.85
CA ALA A 131 -1.27 -15.61 -6.37
C ALA A 131 -1.30 -15.64 -7.89
N GLY A 132 -1.32 -14.49 -8.57
CA GLY A 132 -1.29 -14.46 -10.01
C GLY A 132 0.09 -14.66 -10.62
N ARG A 133 1.09 -14.86 -9.80
CA ARG A 133 2.46 -15.02 -10.29
C ARG A 133 2.83 -16.49 -10.38
N PRO A 134 3.44 -16.86 -11.48
CA PRO A 134 3.85 -18.27 -11.66
C PRO A 134 4.88 -18.73 -10.64
#